data_7b50dea7dcb745b11fd358d536ad0422
#
_entry.id   7b50dea7dcb745b11fd358d536ad0422
#
_cell.length_a   1.000
_cell.length_b   1.000
_cell.length_c   1.000
_cell.angle_alpha   90.00
_cell.angle_beta   90.00
_cell.angle_gamma   90.00
#
_symmetry.space_group_name_H-M   'P 1'
#
loop_
_entity.id
_entity.type
_entity.pdbx_description
1 polymer ?
#
loop_
_entity_poly.entity_id
_entity_poly.type
_entity_poly.pdbx_seq_one_letter_code
_entity_poly.pdbx_strand_id
1 'polypeptide(L)'
;MEKPFFVIGSVRFGRSQSIGTYDGAERRTAIAKDAVTGPVELTPTGFTGDEQFHTHVHGGPDKAVHQYPAESYGFWRERHPEALERFVPGAFGENLSTTGVTEGDVCIGDVVRVGSVVLELTQPREPCGTLSKWFGIADFAEEVQQTRRCGWYWRVLETGTVDAGEEAELLERPNPAWSVDRVLRLWWEDPMNRELLAELLALKGLSARWQEKTRERLETGICEDWTRRLTY
;
A
#
# COMPACT_ATOMS: atom_id res chain seq x y z
N MET A 1 29.25 1.87 7.38
CA MET A 1 28.22 1.27 6.50
C MET A 1 27.15 2.33 6.31
N GLU A 2 26.69 2.56 5.11
CA GLU A 2 25.54 3.43 4.87
C GLU A 2 24.31 2.86 5.55
N LYS A 3 23.40 3.74 5.99
CA LYS A 3 22.15 3.32 6.62
C LYS A 3 21.27 2.67 5.55
N PRO A 4 20.66 1.49 5.82
CA PRO A 4 19.73 0.86 4.87
C PRO A 4 18.56 1.80 4.57
N PHE A 5 17.99 1.69 3.37
CA PHE A 5 16.83 2.49 2.98
C PHE A 5 15.62 2.15 3.85
N PHE A 6 15.34 0.86 4.00
CA PHE A 6 14.43 0.32 5.02
C PHE A 6 14.87 -1.08 5.44
N VAL A 7 14.26 -1.60 6.53
CA VAL A 7 14.47 -2.98 6.99
C VAL A 7 13.14 -3.71 7.01
N ILE A 8 13.10 -4.95 6.54
CA ILE A 8 11.92 -5.82 6.63
C ILE A 8 11.78 -6.33 8.06
N GLY A 9 10.77 -5.85 8.78
CA GLY A 9 10.43 -6.35 10.11
C GLY A 9 9.72 -7.71 10.07
N SER A 10 8.84 -7.93 9.07
CA SER A 10 8.19 -9.22 8.82
C SER A 10 7.67 -9.33 7.39
N VAL A 11 7.73 -10.56 6.84
CA VAL A 11 7.03 -10.96 5.62
C VAL A 11 5.73 -11.64 6.02
N ARG A 12 4.62 -11.33 5.31
CA ARG A 12 3.28 -11.75 5.73
C ARG A 12 2.41 -12.21 4.59
N PHE A 13 1.63 -13.26 4.84
CA PHE A 13 0.66 -13.82 3.92
C PHE A 13 -0.71 -13.89 4.54
N GLY A 14 -1.74 -13.67 3.72
CA GLY A 14 -3.13 -13.83 4.10
C GLY A 14 -3.79 -14.97 3.35
N ARG A 15 -4.78 -15.58 4.01
CA ARG A 15 -5.77 -16.44 3.35
C ARG A 15 -7.12 -15.74 3.35
N SER A 16 -7.88 -15.93 2.29
CA SER A 16 -9.23 -15.40 2.20
C SER A 16 -10.11 -15.98 3.31
N GLN A 17 -10.64 -15.11 4.17
CA GLN A 17 -11.54 -15.47 5.27
C GLN A 17 -12.79 -14.62 5.26
N SER A 18 -13.88 -15.11 5.86
CA SER A 18 -15.12 -14.36 6.03
C SER A 18 -14.94 -13.29 7.10
N ILE A 19 -15.46 -12.08 6.82
CA ILE A 19 -15.58 -10.98 7.80
C ILE A 19 -17.03 -10.69 8.18
N GLY A 20 -17.94 -11.63 7.87
CA GLY A 20 -19.36 -11.52 8.15
C GLY A 20 -20.21 -11.31 6.91
N THR A 21 -21.52 -11.14 7.14
CA THR A 21 -22.51 -10.87 6.10
C THR A 21 -22.92 -9.42 6.12
N TYR A 22 -22.81 -8.75 4.98
CA TYR A 22 -23.19 -7.35 4.78
C TYR A 22 -24.10 -7.25 3.54
N ASP A 23 -25.22 -6.56 3.67
CA ASP A 23 -26.22 -6.40 2.59
C ASP A 23 -26.70 -7.76 2.03
N GLY A 24 -26.82 -8.78 2.90
CA GLY A 24 -27.27 -10.14 2.51
C GLY A 24 -26.23 -11.01 1.81
N ALA A 25 -24.99 -10.52 1.63
CA ALA A 25 -23.89 -11.26 1.00
C ALA A 25 -22.73 -11.51 1.96
N GLU A 26 -22.15 -12.72 1.91
CA GLU A 26 -20.92 -13.01 2.62
C GLU A 26 -19.79 -12.12 2.06
N ARG A 27 -19.09 -11.44 2.97
CA ARG A 27 -17.89 -10.66 2.63
C ARG A 27 -16.65 -11.42 3.06
N ARG A 28 -15.72 -11.55 2.14
CA ARG A 28 -14.44 -12.21 2.36
C ARG A 28 -13.30 -11.22 2.13
N THR A 29 -12.20 -11.43 2.83
CA THR A 29 -10.98 -10.62 2.69
C THR A 29 -9.75 -11.44 3.05
N ALA A 30 -8.60 -11.07 2.49
CA ALA A 30 -7.29 -11.56 2.88
C ALA A 30 -6.48 -10.47 3.62
N ILE A 31 -7.18 -9.55 4.31
CA ILE A 31 -6.56 -8.41 5.00
C ILE A 31 -5.76 -8.86 6.23
N ALA A 32 -6.20 -9.91 6.93
CA ALA A 32 -5.42 -10.47 8.02
C ALA A 32 -4.26 -11.29 7.45
N LYS A 33 -3.04 -10.85 7.72
CA LYS A 33 -1.84 -11.52 7.24
C LYS A 33 -0.96 -11.97 8.40
N ASP A 34 -0.67 -13.26 8.42
CA ASP A 34 0.19 -13.89 9.42
C ASP A 34 1.65 -13.82 8.99
N ALA A 35 2.55 -13.72 9.96
CA ALA A 35 3.97 -13.74 9.68
C ALA A 35 4.42 -15.12 9.18
N VAL A 36 5.29 -15.12 8.17
CA VAL A 36 5.99 -16.30 7.68
C VAL A 36 7.44 -16.26 8.10
N THR A 37 8.03 -17.44 8.25
CA THR A 37 9.43 -17.58 8.66
C THR A 37 10.25 -18.16 7.52
N GLY A 38 11.48 -17.65 7.37
CA GLY A 38 12.41 -18.03 6.33
C GLY A 38 12.15 -17.37 4.98
N PRO A 39 13.09 -17.56 4.03
CA PRO A 39 13.02 -16.94 2.72
C PRO A 39 11.76 -17.35 1.94
N VAL A 40 11.09 -16.40 1.34
CA VAL A 40 9.85 -16.59 0.58
C VAL A 40 10.03 -16.13 -0.85
N GLU A 41 9.56 -16.95 -1.78
CA GLU A 41 9.62 -16.64 -3.21
C GLU A 41 8.64 -15.52 -3.58
N LEU A 42 9.14 -14.53 -4.31
CA LEU A 42 8.37 -13.43 -4.87
C LEU A 42 8.32 -13.55 -6.40
N THR A 43 7.10 -13.66 -6.91
CA THR A 43 6.76 -13.75 -8.34
C THR A 43 6.35 -12.38 -8.89
N PRO A 44 6.18 -12.20 -10.21
CA PRO A 44 5.73 -10.93 -10.78
C PRO A 44 4.36 -10.45 -10.29
N THR A 45 3.56 -11.32 -9.69
CA THR A 45 2.20 -11.01 -9.23
C THR A 45 2.02 -11.08 -7.72
N GLY A 46 3.10 -11.32 -6.96
CA GLY A 46 3.09 -11.38 -5.51
C GLY A 46 3.80 -12.60 -4.94
N PHE A 47 3.73 -12.77 -3.64
CA PHE A 47 4.37 -13.87 -2.94
C PHE A 47 3.68 -15.21 -3.22
N THR A 48 4.48 -16.27 -3.42
CA THR A 48 3.98 -17.65 -3.51
C THR A 48 3.31 -18.03 -2.17
N GLY A 49 2.00 -18.34 -2.23
CA GLY A 49 1.22 -18.71 -1.03
C GLY A 49 0.39 -17.58 -0.42
N ASP A 50 0.55 -16.33 -0.87
CA ASP A 50 -0.34 -15.24 -0.48
C ASP A 50 -1.61 -15.24 -1.32
N GLU A 51 -2.78 -15.12 -0.68
CA GLU A 51 -4.07 -15.04 -1.38
C GLU A 51 -4.54 -13.59 -1.45
N GLN A 52 -5.10 -13.21 -2.60
CA GLN A 52 -5.78 -11.95 -2.82
C GLN A 52 -7.23 -12.23 -3.22
N PHE A 53 -8.19 -11.74 -2.43
CA PHE A 53 -9.60 -12.06 -2.68
C PHE A 53 -10.16 -11.34 -3.92
N HIS A 54 -9.86 -10.06 -4.09
CA HIS A 54 -10.33 -9.25 -5.23
C HIS A 54 -9.19 -8.97 -6.22
N THR A 55 -8.73 -9.99 -6.92
CA THR A 55 -7.55 -9.92 -7.82
C THR A 55 -7.69 -8.85 -8.90
N HIS A 56 -8.92 -8.56 -9.39
CA HIS A 56 -9.19 -7.50 -10.37
C HIS A 56 -9.09 -6.06 -9.80
N VAL A 57 -9.13 -5.90 -8.46
CA VAL A 57 -9.00 -4.60 -7.79
C VAL A 57 -7.70 -4.49 -7.00
N HIS A 58 -7.33 -5.55 -6.30
CA HIS A 58 -6.19 -5.57 -5.38
C HIS A 58 -4.97 -6.34 -5.92
N GLY A 59 -5.09 -7.00 -7.09
CA GLY A 59 -4.05 -7.77 -7.72
C GLY A 59 -3.40 -7.09 -8.93
N GLY A 60 -2.55 -7.87 -9.61
CA GLY A 60 -1.83 -7.48 -10.80
C GLY A 60 -0.41 -7.02 -10.54
N PRO A 61 0.43 -6.91 -11.60
CA PRO A 61 1.86 -6.65 -11.45
C PRO A 61 2.19 -5.36 -10.69
N ASP A 62 1.36 -4.32 -10.86
CA ASP A 62 1.56 -3.01 -10.21
C ASP A 62 1.25 -3.02 -8.69
N LYS A 63 0.66 -4.11 -8.19
CA LYS A 63 0.28 -4.31 -6.78
C LYS A 63 0.79 -5.66 -6.25
N ALA A 64 1.92 -6.11 -6.75
CA ALA A 64 2.49 -7.39 -6.38
C ALA A 64 2.81 -7.49 -4.87
N VAL A 65 3.29 -6.39 -4.27
CA VAL A 65 3.65 -6.35 -2.85
C VAL A 65 3.09 -5.08 -2.22
N HIS A 66 2.33 -5.23 -1.14
CA HIS A 66 1.91 -4.12 -0.27
C HIS A 66 2.90 -3.96 0.88
N GLN A 67 3.46 -2.75 1.04
CA GLN A 67 4.32 -2.39 2.17
C GLN A 67 3.61 -1.40 3.08
N TYR A 68 3.82 -1.55 4.39
CA TYR A 68 3.30 -0.65 5.42
C TYR A 68 4.34 -0.36 6.49
N PRO A 69 4.56 0.93 6.86
CA PRO A 69 5.50 1.32 7.91
C PRO A 69 5.05 0.84 9.29
N ALA A 70 5.91 0.09 9.99
CA ALA A 70 5.62 -0.36 11.35
C ALA A 70 5.48 0.80 12.35
N GLU A 71 6.11 1.94 12.07
CA GLU A 71 6.01 3.18 12.83
C GLU A 71 4.56 3.69 12.92
N SER A 72 3.76 3.47 11.87
CA SER A 72 2.37 3.89 11.85
C SER A 72 1.48 3.15 12.85
N TYR A 73 1.86 1.96 13.30
CA TYR A 73 1.09 1.23 14.33
C TYR A 73 1.11 1.94 15.70
N GLY A 74 2.22 2.59 16.06
CA GLY A 74 2.30 3.42 17.27
C GLY A 74 1.27 4.54 17.26
N PHE A 75 1.21 5.28 16.15
CA PHE A 75 0.23 6.36 15.94
C PHE A 75 -1.23 5.86 16.08
N TRP A 76 -1.56 4.72 15.49
CA TRP A 76 -2.92 4.17 15.56
C TRP A 76 -3.30 3.67 16.95
N ARG A 77 -2.37 3.06 17.68
CA ARG A 77 -2.59 2.62 19.07
C ARG A 77 -2.87 3.77 20.02
N GLU A 78 -2.17 4.89 19.85
CA GLU A 78 -2.40 6.10 20.64
C GLU A 78 -3.77 6.73 20.34
N ARG A 79 -4.17 6.68 19.08
CA ARG A 79 -5.39 7.31 18.60
C ARG A 79 -6.66 6.48 18.86
N HIS A 80 -6.53 5.15 18.88
CA HIS A 80 -7.60 4.19 19.10
C HIS A 80 -7.23 3.20 20.22
N PRO A 81 -7.15 3.65 21.47
CA PRO A 81 -6.77 2.79 22.58
C PRO A 81 -7.79 1.65 22.85
N GLU A 82 -9.05 1.83 22.41
CA GLU A 82 -10.10 0.81 22.47
C GLU A 82 -9.86 -0.38 21.51
N ALA A 83 -9.04 -0.21 20.49
CA ALA A 83 -8.71 -1.23 19.50
C ALA A 83 -7.20 -1.58 19.48
N LEU A 84 -6.48 -1.24 20.52
CA LEU A 84 -5.01 -1.35 20.67
C LEU A 84 -4.45 -2.68 20.14
N GLU A 85 -5.08 -3.80 20.51
CA GLU A 85 -4.65 -5.16 20.17
C GLU A 85 -4.78 -5.49 18.68
N ARG A 86 -5.54 -4.69 17.93
CA ARG A 86 -5.75 -4.89 16.49
C ARG A 86 -4.68 -4.21 15.63
N PHE A 87 -3.97 -3.23 16.19
CA PHE A 87 -2.92 -2.50 15.47
C PHE A 87 -1.57 -3.22 15.60
N VAL A 88 -1.46 -4.31 14.87
CA VAL A 88 -0.28 -5.17 14.79
C VAL A 88 0.16 -5.35 13.33
N PRO A 89 1.43 -5.63 13.06
CA PRO A 89 1.89 -5.93 11.71
C PRO A 89 0.99 -6.96 11.02
N GLY A 90 0.65 -6.71 9.74
CA GLY A 90 -0.28 -7.51 8.95
C GLY A 90 -1.74 -7.01 8.95
N ALA A 91 -2.11 -6.15 9.89
CA ALA A 91 -3.51 -5.72 10.06
C ALA A 91 -4.02 -4.77 8.97
N PHE A 92 -3.14 -4.10 8.24
CA PHE A 92 -3.49 -3.30 7.07
C PHE A 92 -3.47 -4.11 5.76
N GLY A 93 -3.23 -5.42 5.85
CA GLY A 93 -3.14 -6.32 4.71
C GLY A 93 -1.82 -6.22 3.96
N GLU A 94 -0.79 -5.69 4.61
CA GLU A 94 0.54 -5.59 4.04
C GLU A 94 1.25 -6.93 3.99
N ASN A 95 2.05 -7.11 2.95
CA ASN A 95 2.97 -8.23 2.79
C ASN A 95 4.31 -7.97 3.51
N LEU A 96 4.76 -6.71 3.46
CA LEU A 96 5.97 -6.26 4.12
C LEU A 96 5.63 -5.23 5.20
N SER A 97 5.85 -5.58 6.46
CA SER A 97 5.89 -4.61 7.54
C SER A 97 7.35 -4.19 7.74
N THR A 98 7.66 -2.91 7.56
CA THR A 98 9.04 -2.42 7.49
C THR A 98 9.29 -1.28 8.46
N THR A 99 10.56 -0.99 8.72
CA THR A 99 11.01 0.16 9.51
C THR A 99 12.01 1.00 8.74
N GLY A 100 12.10 2.28 9.07
CA GLY A 100 13.09 3.21 8.52
C GLY A 100 12.57 4.20 7.50
N VAL A 101 11.39 3.96 6.91
CA VAL A 101 10.73 4.84 5.92
C VAL A 101 9.23 4.91 6.15
N THR A 102 8.65 6.06 5.81
CA THR A 102 7.21 6.35 5.78
C THR A 102 6.80 6.85 4.40
N GLU A 103 5.53 7.18 4.22
CA GLU A 103 4.99 7.74 2.97
C GLU A 103 5.70 9.03 2.50
N GLY A 104 6.34 9.75 3.42
CA GLY A 104 7.13 10.95 3.12
C GLY A 104 8.53 10.67 2.58
N ASP A 105 9.05 9.46 2.82
CA ASP A 105 10.45 9.10 2.54
C ASP A 105 10.64 8.33 1.23
N VAL A 106 9.58 7.74 0.70
CA VAL A 106 9.57 6.93 -0.53
C VAL A 106 8.90 7.68 -1.66
N CYS A 107 9.40 7.53 -2.89
CA CYS A 107 8.93 8.25 -4.07
C CYS A 107 8.42 7.30 -5.15
N ILE A 108 7.44 7.75 -5.97
CA ILE A 108 6.99 7.01 -7.14
C ILE A 108 8.18 6.70 -8.05
N GLY A 109 8.30 5.45 -8.48
CA GLY A 109 9.38 4.97 -9.33
C GLY A 109 10.70 4.70 -8.59
N ASP A 110 10.76 4.82 -7.25
CA ASP A 110 11.90 4.32 -6.48
C ASP A 110 12.13 2.85 -6.84
N VAL A 111 13.37 2.50 -7.15
CA VAL A 111 13.81 1.13 -7.38
C VAL A 111 14.69 0.70 -6.23
N VAL A 112 14.34 -0.40 -5.59
CA VAL A 112 15.08 -0.94 -4.44
C VAL A 112 15.49 -2.39 -4.68
N ARG A 113 16.62 -2.78 -4.13
CA ARG A 113 17.03 -4.18 -3.96
C ARG A 113 16.82 -4.58 -2.50
N VAL A 114 16.18 -5.71 -2.27
CA VAL A 114 16.05 -6.33 -0.94
C VAL A 114 16.07 -7.84 -1.10
N GLY A 115 16.92 -8.52 -0.33
CA GLY A 115 17.22 -9.92 -0.58
C GLY A 115 17.74 -10.11 -2.01
N SER A 116 17.17 -11.05 -2.75
CA SER A 116 17.50 -11.27 -4.17
C SER A 116 16.53 -10.64 -5.15
N VAL A 117 15.55 -9.83 -4.70
CA VAL A 117 14.54 -9.21 -5.56
C VAL A 117 14.84 -7.75 -5.83
N VAL A 118 14.32 -7.24 -6.96
CA VAL A 118 14.30 -5.81 -7.29
C VAL A 118 12.85 -5.37 -7.46
N LEU A 119 12.50 -4.30 -6.74
CA LEU A 119 11.14 -3.75 -6.67
C LEU A 119 11.10 -2.32 -7.17
N GLU A 120 10.02 -1.92 -7.86
CA GLU A 120 9.72 -0.55 -8.26
C GLU A 120 8.45 -0.05 -7.59
N LEU A 121 8.49 1.12 -6.93
CA LEU A 121 7.32 1.73 -6.29
C LEU A 121 6.38 2.30 -7.34
N THR A 122 5.13 1.83 -7.34
CA THR A 122 4.17 2.11 -8.41
C THR A 122 3.07 3.06 -8.03
N GLN A 123 2.56 2.98 -6.80
CA GLN A 123 1.41 3.77 -6.36
C GLN A 123 1.21 3.72 -4.84
N PRO A 124 0.54 4.74 -4.25
CA PRO A 124 -0.01 4.66 -2.92
C PRO A 124 -1.11 3.58 -2.81
N ARG A 125 -1.34 3.06 -1.61
CA ARG A 125 -2.52 2.26 -1.32
C ARG A 125 -3.71 3.19 -1.06
N GLU A 126 -4.84 2.97 -1.71
CA GLU A 126 -6.10 3.65 -1.42
C GLU A 126 -6.87 2.87 -0.34
N PRO A 127 -7.19 3.48 0.83
CA PRO A 127 -7.96 2.80 1.88
C PRO A 127 -9.39 2.53 1.42
N CYS A 128 -10.00 1.45 1.90
CA CYS A 128 -11.40 1.10 1.60
C CYS A 128 -12.15 0.71 2.87
N GLY A 129 -13.48 0.70 2.80
CA GLY A 129 -14.36 0.39 3.93
C GLY A 129 -14.13 -0.96 4.61
N THR A 130 -13.41 -1.89 3.95
CA THR A 130 -12.94 -3.12 4.60
C THR A 130 -12.10 -2.85 5.85
N LEU A 131 -11.32 -1.75 5.87
CA LEU A 131 -10.55 -1.36 7.06
C LEU A 131 -11.46 -1.05 8.24
N SER A 132 -12.51 -0.22 8.02
CA SER A 132 -13.46 0.12 9.09
C SER A 132 -14.13 -1.13 9.66
N LYS A 133 -14.53 -2.06 8.81
CA LYS A 133 -15.13 -3.35 9.22
C LYS A 133 -14.13 -4.25 9.94
N TRP A 134 -12.90 -4.33 9.43
CA TRP A 134 -11.85 -5.15 10.01
C TRP A 134 -11.43 -4.67 11.40
N PHE A 135 -11.19 -3.38 11.55
CA PHE A 135 -10.82 -2.78 12.84
C PHE A 135 -12.00 -2.59 13.78
N GLY A 136 -13.25 -2.63 13.29
CA GLY A 136 -14.45 -2.36 14.07
C GLY A 136 -14.56 -0.90 14.53
N ILE A 137 -13.94 0.01 13.78
CA ILE A 137 -13.93 1.45 14.02
C ILE A 137 -14.70 2.11 12.88
N ALA A 138 -15.77 2.86 13.22
CA ALA A 138 -16.54 3.62 12.24
C ALA A 138 -15.63 4.63 11.52
N ASP A 139 -15.84 4.80 10.22
CA ASP A 139 -15.14 5.78 9.38
C ASP A 139 -13.60 5.67 9.38
N PHE A 140 -13.03 4.55 9.87
CA PHE A 140 -11.59 4.36 9.96
C PHE A 140 -10.90 4.45 8.58
N ALA A 141 -11.54 3.96 7.53
CA ALA A 141 -11.01 4.08 6.17
C ALA A 141 -10.86 5.56 5.74
N GLU A 142 -11.80 6.43 6.15
CA GLU A 142 -11.71 7.86 5.92
C GLU A 142 -10.59 8.49 6.74
N GLU A 143 -10.43 8.09 8.00
CA GLU A 143 -9.35 8.56 8.86
C GLU A 143 -7.96 8.18 8.31
N VAL A 144 -7.80 6.95 7.81
CA VAL A 144 -6.59 6.50 7.12
C VAL A 144 -6.32 7.36 5.87
N GLN A 145 -7.37 7.72 5.12
CA GLN A 145 -7.26 8.63 3.98
C GLN A 145 -6.80 10.03 4.43
N GLN A 146 -7.42 10.61 5.45
CA GLN A 146 -7.11 11.96 5.95
C GLN A 146 -5.68 12.05 6.51
N THR A 147 -5.22 11.00 7.20
CA THR A 147 -3.86 10.95 7.76
C THR A 147 -2.79 10.54 6.76
N ARG A 148 -3.20 10.04 5.58
CA ARG A 148 -2.33 9.53 4.50
C ARG A 148 -1.40 8.37 4.92
N ARG A 149 -1.66 7.72 6.06
CA ARG A 149 -0.91 6.56 6.58
C ARG A 149 -1.50 5.26 6.03
N CYS A 150 -1.27 5.01 4.74
CA CYS A 150 -1.94 3.90 4.05
C CYS A 150 -0.98 2.89 3.41
N GLY A 151 0.33 3.17 3.40
CA GLY A 151 1.32 2.36 2.72
C GLY A 151 1.27 2.52 1.20
N TRP A 152 2.01 1.66 0.51
CA TRP A 152 2.18 1.71 -0.94
C TRP A 152 2.39 0.34 -1.54
N TYR A 153 2.38 0.27 -2.88
CA TYR A 153 2.57 -0.95 -3.64
C TYR A 153 3.86 -0.92 -4.46
N TRP A 154 4.43 -2.13 -4.60
CA TRP A 154 5.58 -2.40 -5.43
C TRP A 154 5.22 -3.33 -6.58
N ARG A 155 5.87 -3.10 -7.73
CA ARG A 155 6.00 -4.02 -8.84
C ARG A 155 7.31 -4.77 -8.72
N VAL A 156 7.32 -6.04 -9.11
CA VAL A 156 8.53 -6.87 -9.14
C VAL A 156 9.22 -6.69 -10.48
N LEU A 157 10.47 -6.20 -10.45
CA LEU A 157 11.32 -6.09 -11.64
C LEU A 157 12.21 -7.33 -11.80
N GLU A 158 12.78 -7.85 -10.68
CA GLU A 158 13.54 -9.09 -10.64
C GLU A 158 12.94 -9.98 -9.55
N THR A 159 12.58 -11.22 -9.92
CA THR A 159 12.07 -12.23 -9.00
C THR A 159 13.18 -12.84 -8.17
N GLY A 160 12.84 -13.42 -7.02
CA GLY A 160 13.79 -14.04 -6.11
C GLY A 160 13.14 -14.32 -4.77
N THR A 161 13.91 -14.25 -3.71
CA THR A 161 13.43 -14.49 -2.34
C THR A 161 13.66 -13.29 -1.45
N VAL A 162 12.76 -13.13 -0.48
CA VAL A 162 12.86 -12.14 0.62
C VAL A 162 12.64 -12.82 1.95
N ASP A 163 13.31 -12.32 2.99
CA ASP A 163 13.12 -12.78 4.38
C ASP A 163 13.01 -11.57 5.34
N ALA A 164 12.50 -11.85 6.53
CA ALA A 164 12.51 -10.88 7.62
C ALA A 164 13.98 -10.60 8.06
N GLY A 165 14.23 -9.34 8.42
CA GLY A 165 15.57 -8.87 8.80
C GLY A 165 16.42 -8.38 7.63
N GLU A 166 16.01 -8.59 6.38
CA GLU A 166 16.76 -8.08 5.23
C GLU A 166 16.67 -6.57 5.12
N GLU A 167 17.79 -5.97 4.68
CA GLU A 167 17.98 -4.55 4.47
C GLU A 167 17.78 -4.20 2.99
N ALA A 168 17.03 -3.14 2.73
CA ALA A 168 16.83 -2.63 1.39
C ALA A 168 17.86 -1.56 1.03
N GLU A 169 18.34 -1.62 -0.21
CA GLU A 169 19.18 -0.62 -0.85
C GLU A 169 18.36 0.13 -1.91
N LEU A 170 18.40 1.48 -1.87
CA LEU A 170 17.82 2.31 -2.92
C LEU A 170 18.77 2.36 -4.12
N LEU A 171 18.32 1.81 -5.26
CA LEU A 171 19.10 1.76 -6.50
C LEU A 171 18.87 2.98 -7.38
N GLU A 172 17.60 3.38 -7.55
CA GLU A 172 17.19 4.51 -8.39
C GLU A 172 16.08 5.32 -7.71
N ARG A 173 16.10 6.65 -7.93
CA ARG A 173 15.03 7.58 -7.55
C ARG A 173 14.76 8.57 -8.69
N PRO A 174 13.96 8.19 -9.69
CA PRO A 174 13.72 9.04 -10.86
C PRO A 174 12.88 10.29 -10.55
N ASN A 175 12.03 10.24 -9.53
CA ASN A 175 11.07 11.31 -9.20
C ASN A 175 11.25 11.82 -7.74
N PRO A 176 12.39 12.41 -7.36
CA PRO A 176 12.72 12.71 -5.95
C PRO A 176 11.76 13.72 -5.28
N ALA A 177 11.05 14.52 -6.07
CA ALA A 177 10.06 15.47 -5.58
C ALA A 177 8.67 14.85 -5.36
N TRP A 178 8.44 13.58 -5.77
CA TRP A 178 7.12 12.97 -5.77
C TRP A 178 7.05 11.80 -4.77
N SER A 179 7.14 12.14 -3.47
CA SER A 179 6.90 11.17 -2.41
C SER A 179 5.46 10.65 -2.43
N VAL A 180 5.25 9.48 -1.85
CA VAL A 180 3.91 8.89 -1.67
C VAL A 180 2.98 9.87 -0.93
N ASP A 181 3.45 10.54 0.13
CA ASP A 181 2.67 11.57 0.86
C ASP A 181 2.28 12.74 -0.06
N ARG A 182 3.21 13.24 -0.92
CA ARG A 182 2.87 14.30 -1.88
C ARG A 182 1.82 13.87 -2.89
N VAL A 183 1.91 12.62 -3.40
CA VAL A 183 0.88 12.07 -4.29
C VAL A 183 -0.47 12.04 -3.60
N LEU A 184 -0.51 11.57 -2.34
CA LEU A 184 -1.75 11.48 -1.56
C LEU A 184 -2.34 12.86 -1.22
N ARG A 185 -1.49 13.87 -0.94
CA ARG A 185 -1.94 15.26 -0.78
C ARG A 185 -2.62 15.77 -2.04
N LEU A 186 -1.98 15.67 -3.19
CA LEU A 186 -2.60 16.04 -4.45
C LEU A 186 -3.93 15.31 -4.64
N TRP A 187 -3.92 13.98 -4.41
CA TRP A 187 -5.05 13.12 -4.73
C TRP A 187 -6.31 13.43 -3.92
N TRP A 188 -6.15 13.80 -2.64
CA TRP A 188 -7.26 13.97 -1.70
C TRP A 188 -7.50 15.41 -1.24
N GLU A 189 -6.48 16.28 -1.23
CA GLU A 189 -6.60 17.65 -0.72
C GLU A 189 -6.74 18.68 -1.87
N ASP A 190 -6.11 18.42 -3.03
CA ASP A 190 -6.16 19.29 -4.20
C ASP A 190 -6.39 18.50 -5.51
N PRO A 191 -7.48 17.67 -5.56
CA PRO A 191 -7.65 16.59 -6.54
C PRO A 191 -7.83 17.08 -7.98
N MET A 192 -8.03 18.38 -8.19
CA MET A 192 -8.30 18.98 -9.50
C MET A 192 -7.20 19.95 -9.95
N ASN A 193 -6.06 19.97 -9.28
CA ASN A 193 -4.91 20.77 -9.68
C ASN A 193 -4.31 20.23 -10.99
N ARG A 194 -4.68 20.88 -12.10
CA ARG A 194 -4.33 20.41 -13.45
C ARG A 194 -2.82 20.35 -13.70
N GLU A 195 -2.07 21.29 -13.14
CA GLU A 195 -0.62 21.36 -13.29
C GLU A 195 0.05 20.18 -12.60
N LEU A 196 -0.29 19.94 -11.32
CA LEU A 196 0.24 18.81 -10.55
C LEU A 196 -0.26 17.44 -11.08
N LEU A 197 -1.49 17.36 -11.58
CA LEU A 197 -1.99 16.14 -12.24
C LEU A 197 -1.22 15.84 -13.53
N ALA A 198 -0.84 16.86 -14.30
CA ALA A 198 -0.04 16.67 -15.51
C ALA A 198 1.39 16.20 -15.15
N GLU A 199 2.00 16.77 -14.10
CA GLU A 199 3.28 16.29 -13.57
C GLU A 199 3.16 14.83 -13.10
N LEU A 200 2.13 14.48 -12.31
CA LEU A 200 1.89 13.11 -11.83
C LEU A 200 1.78 12.12 -12.99
N LEU A 201 1.06 12.47 -14.05
CA LEU A 201 0.87 11.63 -15.23
C LEU A 201 2.20 11.32 -15.94
N ALA A 202 3.17 12.22 -15.86
CA ALA A 202 4.48 12.09 -16.52
C ALA A 202 5.51 11.28 -15.70
N LEU A 203 5.18 10.87 -14.47
CA LEU A 203 6.13 10.17 -13.61
C LEU A 203 6.50 8.79 -14.14
N LYS A 204 7.81 8.51 -14.19
CA LYS A 204 8.32 7.16 -14.44
C LYS A 204 7.89 6.23 -13.29
N GLY A 205 7.42 5.03 -13.59
CA GLY A 205 7.04 4.02 -12.60
C GLY A 205 5.59 4.08 -12.13
N LEU A 206 4.87 5.20 -12.34
CA LEU A 206 3.46 5.29 -11.94
C LEU A 206 2.61 4.18 -12.57
N SER A 207 1.79 3.51 -11.77
CA SER A 207 0.94 2.41 -12.23
C SER A 207 -0.03 2.81 -13.35
N ALA A 208 -0.35 1.86 -14.24
CA ALA A 208 -1.27 2.10 -15.35
C ALA A 208 -2.64 2.62 -14.87
N ARG A 209 -3.16 2.07 -13.75
CA ARG A 209 -4.43 2.50 -13.19
C ARG A 209 -4.40 3.95 -12.67
N TRP A 210 -3.32 4.37 -12.03
CA TRP A 210 -3.18 5.76 -11.57
C TRP A 210 -3.00 6.73 -12.74
N GLN A 211 -2.28 6.30 -13.79
CA GLN A 211 -2.20 7.08 -15.04
C GLN A 211 -3.59 7.25 -15.69
N GLU A 212 -4.40 6.18 -15.74
CA GLU A 212 -5.76 6.21 -16.29
C GLU A 212 -6.64 7.20 -15.51
N LYS A 213 -6.73 7.05 -14.18
CA LYS A 213 -7.50 7.96 -13.31
C LYS A 213 -7.02 9.41 -13.42
N THR A 214 -5.71 9.64 -13.47
CA THR A 214 -5.14 10.99 -13.61
C THR A 214 -5.54 11.62 -14.93
N ARG A 215 -5.47 10.83 -16.01
CA ARG A 215 -5.90 11.28 -17.36
C ARG A 215 -7.39 11.59 -17.37
N GLU A 216 -8.22 10.73 -16.78
CA GLU A 216 -9.67 10.95 -16.69
C GLU A 216 -10.00 12.27 -15.97
N ARG A 217 -9.36 12.59 -14.83
CA ARG A 217 -9.53 13.89 -14.15
C ARG A 217 -9.11 15.07 -15.02
N LEU A 218 -8.00 14.96 -15.75
CA LEU A 218 -7.52 16.00 -16.66
C LEU A 218 -8.47 16.25 -17.83
N GLU A 219 -9.06 15.20 -18.40
CA GLU A 219 -9.96 15.25 -19.55
C GLU A 219 -11.35 15.72 -19.17
N THR A 220 -11.93 15.15 -18.11
CA THR A 220 -13.31 15.41 -17.71
C THR A 220 -13.48 16.64 -16.82
N GLY A 221 -12.45 17.02 -16.08
CA GLY A 221 -12.55 18.05 -15.04
C GLY A 221 -13.37 17.59 -13.83
N ILE A 222 -13.51 16.26 -13.62
CA ILE A 222 -14.34 15.69 -12.56
C ILE A 222 -13.46 14.77 -11.70
N CYS A 223 -13.54 14.96 -10.37
CA CYS A 223 -12.98 14.02 -9.40
C CYS A 223 -14.00 12.92 -9.11
N GLU A 224 -13.55 11.66 -9.08
CA GLU A 224 -14.39 10.52 -8.72
C GLU A 224 -14.95 10.63 -7.28
N ASP A 225 -16.15 10.11 -7.06
CA ASP A 225 -16.72 9.99 -5.71
C ASP A 225 -16.06 8.86 -4.93
N TRP A 226 -15.47 9.20 -3.79
CA TRP A 226 -14.79 8.22 -2.90
C TRP A 226 -15.73 7.57 -1.90
N THR A 227 -16.95 8.08 -1.72
CA THR A 227 -17.91 7.61 -0.72
C THR A 227 -18.11 6.09 -0.81
N ARG A 228 -18.36 5.60 -2.04
CA ARG A 228 -18.56 4.16 -2.26
C ARG A 228 -17.35 3.32 -1.83
N ARG A 229 -16.13 3.80 -2.06
CA ARG A 229 -14.90 3.09 -1.67
C ARG A 229 -14.70 3.09 -0.15
N LEU A 230 -15.04 4.17 0.53
CA LEU A 230 -14.81 4.36 1.96
C LEU A 230 -15.87 3.67 2.82
N THR A 231 -17.11 3.54 2.32
CA THR A 231 -18.25 2.96 3.07
C THR A 231 -18.53 1.50 2.75
N TYR A 232 -17.94 0.95 1.71
CA TYR A 232 -18.21 -0.39 1.17
C TYR A 232 -17.84 -1.56 2.06
#